data_1a0f380abdc642c8b8a2715de33dc917
#
_entry.id   1a0f380abdc642c8b8a2715de33dc917
#
_cell.length_a   1.000
_cell.length_b   1.000
_cell.length_c   1.000
_cell.angle_alpha   90.00
_cell.angle_beta   90.00
_cell.angle_gamma   90.00
#
_symmetry.space_group_name_H-M   'P 1'
#
loop_
_entity.id
_entity.type
_entity.pdbx_description
1 polymer ?
#
loop_
_entity_poly.entity_id
_entity_poly.type
_entity_poly.pdbx_seq_one_letter_code
_entity_poly.pdbx_strand_id
1 'polypeptide(L)' 'MPNKLIGQRFQINDRVSRKNYSVIANTYKKKYGNITETIERKNAAGSKMYYYKVLWEDNRSSEHAQHSLDSVE' A
#
# COMPACT_ATOMS: atom_id res chain seq x y z
N MET A 1 10.87 2.30 -19.23
CA MET A 1 9.57 2.87 -18.84
C MET A 1 8.82 1.87 -17.99
N PRO A 2 8.25 2.31 -16.91
CA PRO A 2 7.44 1.40 -16.13
C PRO A 2 6.21 0.96 -16.91
N ASN A 3 5.86 -0.31 -16.75
CA ASN A 3 4.70 -0.90 -17.41
C ASN A 3 3.49 -0.94 -16.47
N LYS A 4 3.41 0.02 -15.57
CA LYS A 4 2.27 0.10 -14.66
C LYS A 4 1.02 0.49 -15.42
N LEU A 5 -0.10 -0.10 -15.06
CA LEU A 5 -1.39 0.31 -15.57
C LEU A 5 -1.66 1.76 -15.16
N ILE A 6 -2.43 2.45 -15.98
CA ILE A 6 -2.82 3.83 -15.66
C ILE A 6 -3.57 3.83 -14.34
N GLY A 7 -3.10 4.64 -13.40
CA GLY A 7 -3.67 4.76 -12.07
C GLY A 7 -3.12 3.80 -11.05
N GLN A 8 -2.47 2.72 -11.47
CA GLN A 8 -1.88 1.76 -10.53
C GLN A 8 -0.44 2.17 -10.21
N ARG A 9 -0.17 2.42 -8.94
CA ARG A 9 1.16 2.88 -8.50
C ARG A 9 2.12 1.73 -8.15
N PHE A 10 1.59 0.60 -7.70
CA PHE A 10 2.40 -0.48 -7.16
C PHE A 10 2.12 -1.79 -7.85
N GLN A 11 3.10 -2.67 -7.82
CA GLN A 11 3.01 -4.02 -8.38
C GLN A 11 3.36 -5.04 -7.31
N ILE A 12 3.08 -6.31 -7.59
CA ILE A 12 3.48 -7.41 -6.70
C ILE A 12 5.00 -7.37 -6.52
N ASN A 13 5.43 -7.57 -5.30
CA ASN A 13 6.82 -7.51 -4.84
C ASN A 13 7.38 -6.10 -4.65
N ASP A 14 6.61 -5.06 -4.93
CA ASP A 14 7.05 -3.70 -4.62
C ASP A 14 7.15 -3.54 -3.11
N ARG A 15 8.19 -2.83 -2.68
CA ARG A 15 8.34 -2.48 -1.27
C ARG A 15 7.61 -1.17 -1.01
N VAL A 16 6.83 -1.16 0.06
CA VAL A 16 6.03 0.01 0.45
C VAL A 16 6.23 0.30 1.93
N SER A 17 5.86 1.51 2.31
CA SER A 17 5.88 1.91 3.71
C SER A 17 4.57 2.58 4.08
N ARG A 18 4.31 2.63 5.37
CA ARG A 18 3.16 3.34 5.91
C ARG A 18 3.56 3.99 7.21
N LYS A 19 3.17 5.26 7.38
CA LYS A 19 3.40 5.98 8.63
C LYS A 19 2.23 5.78 9.55
N ASN A 20 2.51 5.41 10.78
CA ASN A 20 1.51 5.34 11.83
C ASN A 20 1.93 6.26 12.97
N TYR A 21 1.00 7.08 13.45
CA TYR A 21 1.26 7.91 14.62
C TYR A 21 1.13 7.06 15.88
N SER A 22 2.15 7.10 16.71
CA SER A 22 2.12 6.43 18.01
C SER A 22 1.86 7.46 19.10
N VAL A 23 0.72 7.34 19.76
CA VAL A 23 0.36 8.24 20.85
C VAL A 23 1.34 8.06 22.02
N ILE A 24 1.73 6.83 22.30
CA ILE A 24 2.64 6.51 23.41
C ILE A 24 4.01 7.14 23.17
N ALA A 25 4.55 6.97 21.96
CA ALA A 25 5.86 7.53 21.63
C ALA A 25 5.80 8.99 21.19
N ASN A 26 4.61 9.51 20.99
CA ASN A 26 4.38 10.88 20.50
C ASN A 26 5.18 11.17 19.22
N THR A 27 5.18 10.22 18.30
CA THR A 27 5.90 10.34 17.05
C THR A 27 5.31 9.40 16.00
N TYR A 28 5.71 9.60 14.75
CA TYR A 28 5.34 8.69 13.67
C TYR A 28 6.35 7.55 13.60
N LYS A 29 5.84 6.35 13.38
CA LYS A 29 6.65 5.18 13.09
C LYS A 29 6.33 4.69 11.70
N LYS A 30 7.37 4.32 10.96
CA LYS A 30 7.20 3.73 9.64
C LYS A 30 7.20 2.21 9.74
N LYS A 31 6.28 1.61 9.03
CA LYS A 31 6.28 0.17 8.77
C LYS A 31 6.65 -0.07 7.33
N TYR A 32 7.38 -1.12 7.09
CA TYR A 32 7.79 -1.52 5.73
C TYR A 32 7.23 -2.90 5.42
N GLY A 33 6.86 -3.10 4.18
CA GLY A 33 6.34 -4.37 3.74
C GLY A 33 6.44 -4.51 2.23
N ASN A 34 6.00 -5.68 1.75
CA ASN A 34 6.01 -5.97 0.32
C ASN A 34 4.60 -6.27 -0.16
N ILE A 35 4.29 -5.80 -1.35
CA ILE A 35 3.01 -6.07 -1.98
C ILE A 35 2.95 -7.55 -2.36
N THR A 36 1.93 -8.25 -1.87
CA THR A 36 1.73 -9.66 -2.20
C THR A 36 0.57 -9.87 -3.15
N GLU A 37 -0.35 -8.91 -3.23
CA GLU A 37 -1.51 -9.02 -4.10
C GLU A 37 -1.97 -7.62 -4.50
N THR A 38 -2.39 -7.47 -5.75
CA THR A 38 -2.99 -6.24 -6.24
C THR A 38 -4.48 -6.48 -6.46
N ILE A 39 -5.30 -5.54 -6.03
CA ILE A 39 -6.75 -5.67 -6.07
C ILE A 39 -7.32 -4.44 -6.76
N GLU A 40 -8.14 -4.65 -7.79
CA GLU A 40 -8.83 -3.58 -8.48
C GLU A 40 -10.32 -3.66 -8.13
N ARG A 41 -10.88 -2.53 -7.74
CA ARG A 41 -12.31 -2.42 -7.45
C ARG A 41 -12.86 -1.19 -8.14
N LYS A 42 -14.17 -1.19 -8.38
CA LYS A 42 -14.86 -0.01 -8.88
C LYS A 42 -15.76 0.54 -7.78
N ASN A 43 -15.79 1.87 -7.66
CA ASN A 43 -16.72 2.50 -6.76
C ASN A 43 -18.10 2.68 -7.44
N ALA A 44 -19.06 3.28 -6.71
CA ALA A 44 -20.41 3.48 -7.23
C ALA A 44 -20.46 4.37 -8.47
N ALA A 45 -19.48 5.24 -8.64
CA ALA A 45 -19.38 6.13 -9.80
C ALA A 45 -18.70 5.48 -11.00
N GLY A 46 -18.25 4.21 -10.87
CA GLY A 46 -17.57 3.50 -11.94
C GLY A 46 -16.07 3.78 -12.02
N SER A 47 -15.53 4.55 -11.11
CA SER A 47 -14.09 4.83 -11.08
C SER A 47 -13.32 3.65 -10.49
N LYS A 48 -12.16 3.37 -11.08
CA LYS A 48 -11.32 2.30 -10.59
C LYS A 48 -10.60 2.71 -9.31
N MET A 49 -10.58 1.81 -8.35
CA MET A 49 -9.87 1.97 -7.10
C MET A 49 -8.89 0.82 -6.95
N TYR A 50 -7.70 1.12 -6.49
CA TYR A 50 -6.65 0.12 -6.33
C TYR A 50 -6.36 -0.09 -4.86
N TYR A 51 -6.30 -1.36 -4.47
CA TYR A 51 -5.98 -1.81 -3.12
C TYR A 51 -4.86 -2.81 -3.21
N TYR A 52 -4.08 -2.91 -2.16
CA TYR A 52 -2.92 -3.80 -2.14
C TYR A 52 -2.89 -4.57 -0.85
N LYS A 53 -2.61 -5.86 -0.97
CA LYS A 53 -2.34 -6.68 0.19
C LYS A 53 -0.85 -6.63 0.45
N VAL A 54 -0.49 -6.27 1.67
CA VAL A 54 0.90 -6.05 2.05
C VAL A 54 1.28 -7.00 3.16
N LEU A 55 2.39 -7.70 2.99
CA LEU A 55 3.00 -8.48 4.05
C LEU A 55 4.06 -7.61 4.71
N TRP A 56 3.81 -7.25 5.97
CA TRP A 56 4.68 -6.37 6.74
C TRP A 56 5.83 -7.14 7.37
N GLU A 57 6.84 -6.41 7.81
CA GLU A 57 8.05 -7.00 8.41
C GLU A 57 7.78 -7.81 9.67
N ASP A 58 6.67 -7.54 10.35
CA ASP A 58 6.25 -8.29 11.53
C ASP A 58 5.47 -9.56 11.19
N ASN A 59 5.48 -9.99 9.94
CA ASN A 59 4.76 -11.16 9.40
C ASN A 59 3.24 -11.03 9.43
N ARG A 60 2.72 -9.84 9.62
CA ARG A 60 1.30 -9.57 9.51
C ARG A 60 0.98 -9.06 8.12
N SER A 61 -0.20 -9.41 7.63
CA SER A 61 -0.66 -8.89 6.35
C SER A 61 -1.94 -8.10 6.53
N SER A 62 -2.12 -7.10 5.68
CA SER A 62 -3.32 -6.28 5.68
C SER A 62 -3.54 -5.68 4.32
N GLU A 63 -4.78 -5.28 4.04
CA GLU A 63 -5.15 -4.67 2.77
C GLU A 63 -5.26 -3.16 2.98
N HIS A 64 -4.71 -2.40 2.04
CA HIS A 64 -4.72 -0.94 2.12
C HIS A 64 -5.02 -0.32 0.77
N ALA A 65 -5.71 0.81 0.81
CA ALA A 65 -5.94 1.59 -0.39
C ALA A 65 -4.62 2.22 -0.88
N GLN A 66 -4.55 2.47 -2.17
CA GLN A 66 -3.33 2.98 -2.80
C GLN A 66 -2.82 4.26 -2.15
N HIS A 67 -3.72 5.18 -1.82
CA HIS A 67 -3.31 6.46 -1.23
C HIS A 67 -2.80 6.34 0.22
N SER A 68 -2.99 5.18 0.84
CA SER A 68 -2.53 4.95 2.21
C SER A 68 -1.09 4.43 2.27
N LEU A 69 -0.50 4.14 1.13
CA LEU A 69 0.84 3.54 1.05
C LEU A 69 1.81 4.51 0.38
N ASP A 70 3.05 4.49 0.84
CA ASP A 70 4.12 5.29 0.28
C ASP A 70 5.15 4.40 -0.41
N SER A 71 5.75 4.93 -1.47
CA SER A 71 6.84 4.24 -2.14
C SER A 71 8.09 4.26 -1.27
N VAL A 72 8.86 3.18 -1.34
CA VAL A 72 10.17 3.09 -0.71
C VAL A 72 11.19 3.00 -1.83
N GLU A 73 12.10 3.94 -1.83
CA GLU A 73 13.17 3.96 -2.82
C GLU A 73 14.53 3.84 -2.18
#